data_1cbf42fb776f9e668574584dad08f3b2
#
_entry.id   1cbf42fb776f9e668574584dad08f3b2
#
_cell.length_a   1.000
_cell.length_b   1.000
_cell.length_c   1.000
_cell.angle_alpha   90.00
_cell.angle_beta   90.00
_cell.angle_gamma   90.00
#
_symmetry.space_group_name_H-M   'P 1'
#
loop_
_entity.id
_entity.type
_entity.pdbx_description
1 polymer ?
#
loop_
_entity_poly.entity_id
_entity_poly.type
_entity_poly.pdbx_seq_one_letter_code
_entity_poly.pdbx_strand_id
1 'polypeptide(L)'
;MIPPTDGNFLMMIFPIKDLLSEQECYQFLLRTLHPNGLSCPCGRAVEDSQRPHTCDRAPIVEYKCRSCGKVFNVFTGTIWSKSHYDCRTITLLIRGFAQGVPSLHLAKELGLDYEAVLNRRHRWQEQALKKSRDALTGPRD
;
A
#
# COMPACT_ATOMS: atom_id res chain seq x y z
N MET A 1 23.81 8.87 25.09
CA MET A 1 23.91 7.42 25.22
C MET A 1 24.68 6.88 24.02
N ILE A 2 25.77 6.18 24.29
CA ILE A 2 26.57 5.60 23.21
C ILE A 2 25.88 4.31 22.76
N PRO A 3 25.53 4.16 21.47
CA PRO A 3 24.95 2.92 21.01
C PRO A 3 25.95 1.77 21.16
N PRO A 4 25.47 0.54 21.38
CA PRO A 4 26.35 -0.60 21.47
C PRO A 4 27.13 -0.73 20.17
N THR A 5 28.44 -0.97 20.28
CA THR A 5 29.33 -1.12 19.15
C THR A 5 29.51 -2.58 18.74
N ASP A 6 28.81 -3.49 19.41
CA ASP A 6 28.83 -4.91 19.08
C ASP A 6 27.87 -5.23 17.91
N GLY A 7 27.95 -6.46 17.40
CA GLY A 7 27.11 -6.91 16.31
C GLY A 7 25.62 -6.90 16.61
N ASN A 8 25.24 -6.90 17.89
CA ASN A 8 23.83 -6.92 18.29
C ASN A 8 23.09 -5.65 17.88
N PHE A 9 23.75 -4.50 17.92
CA PHE A 9 23.16 -3.25 17.47
C PHE A 9 22.79 -3.31 15.98
N LEU A 10 23.69 -3.86 15.16
CA LEU A 10 23.46 -4.00 13.72
C LEU A 10 22.42 -5.06 13.40
N MET A 11 22.25 -6.03 14.29
CA MET A 11 21.27 -7.09 14.13
C MET A 11 19.89 -6.72 14.68
N MET A 12 19.79 -5.61 15.42
CA MET A 12 18.52 -5.19 16.00
C MET A 12 17.58 -4.67 14.91
N ILE A 13 16.42 -5.32 14.78
CA ILE A 13 15.36 -4.86 13.91
C ILE A 13 14.54 -3.82 14.68
N PHE A 14 14.49 -2.61 14.15
CA PHE A 14 13.69 -1.55 14.78
C PHE A 14 12.19 -1.85 14.57
N PRO A 15 11.39 -1.89 15.64
CA PRO A 15 9.98 -2.30 15.54
C PRO A 15 9.08 -1.17 15.04
N ILE A 16 9.45 -0.55 13.93
CA ILE A 16 8.73 0.61 13.39
C ILE A 16 7.27 0.28 13.10
N LYS A 17 6.99 -0.93 12.63
CA LYS A 17 5.63 -1.37 12.33
C LYS A 17 4.74 -1.31 13.56
N ASP A 18 5.27 -1.71 14.72
CA ASP A 18 4.51 -1.73 15.97
C ASP A 18 4.21 -0.34 16.52
N LEU A 19 4.91 0.69 16.03
CA LEU A 19 4.70 2.07 16.42
C LEU A 19 3.63 2.76 15.57
N LEU A 20 3.14 2.11 14.52
CA LEU A 20 2.15 2.67 13.61
C LEU A 20 0.75 2.17 13.94
N SER A 21 -0.24 3.03 13.73
CA SER A 21 -1.64 2.67 13.82
C SER A 21 -2.12 2.08 12.50
N GLU A 22 -2.71 0.90 12.54
CA GLU A 22 -3.29 0.26 11.36
C GLU A 22 -4.40 1.14 10.76
N GLN A 23 -5.23 1.77 11.62
CA GLN A 23 -6.30 2.66 11.19
C GLN A 23 -5.74 3.91 10.48
N GLU A 24 -4.73 4.54 11.03
CA GLU A 24 -4.10 5.71 10.41
C GLU A 24 -3.42 5.36 9.09
N CYS A 25 -2.79 4.20 9.02
CA CYS A 25 -2.20 3.71 7.78
C CYS A 25 -3.26 3.45 6.72
N TYR A 26 -4.41 2.90 7.11
CA TYR A 26 -5.52 2.70 6.19
C TYR A 26 -6.00 4.03 5.62
N GLN A 27 -6.16 5.05 6.45
CA GLN A 27 -6.55 6.39 6.00
C GLN A 27 -5.52 6.99 5.04
N PHE A 28 -4.24 6.80 5.35
CA PHE A 28 -3.16 7.23 4.46
C PHE A 28 -3.25 6.54 3.09
N LEU A 29 -3.49 5.23 3.07
CA LEU A 29 -3.60 4.46 1.82
C LEU A 29 -4.82 4.87 1.02
N LEU A 30 -5.95 5.14 1.68
CA LEU A 30 -7.14 5.66 1.00
C LEU A 30 -6.82 6.95 0.25
N ARG A 31 -6.16 7.90 0.92
CA ARG A 31 -5.81 9.18 0.30
C ARG A 31 -4.78 9.03 -0.81
N THR A 32 -3.81 8.14 -0.62
CA THR A 32 -2.69 7.97 -1.55
C THR A 32 -3.10 7.20 -2.80
N LEU A 33 -3.85 6.10 -2.63
CA LEU A 33 -4.24 5.24 -3.75
C LEU A 33 -5.51 5.74 -4.45
N HIS A 34 -6.36 6.46 -3.72
CA HIS A 34 -7.64 6.95 -4.23
C HIS A 34 -7.85 8.42 -3.87
N PRO A 35 -7.07 9.33 -4.48
CA PRO A 35 -7.17 10.77 -4.14
C PRO A 35 -8.55 11.37 -4.44
N ASN A 36 -9.30 10.78 -5.36
CA ASN A 36 -10.65 11.23 -5.73
C ASN A 36 -11.74 10.41 -5.03
N GLY A 37 -11.39 9.63 -4.01
CA GLY A 37 -12.32 8.76 -3.30
C GLY A 37 -12.32 7.34 -3.85
N LEU A 38 -12.78 6.40 -3.02
CA LEU A 38 -12.84 4.99 -3.38
C LEU A 38 -13.96 4.74 -4.38
N SER A 39 -13.68 4.02 -5.45
CA SER A 39 -14.66 3.65 -6.45
C SER A 39 -14.42 2.23 -6.95
N CYS A 40 -15.49 1.61 -7.45
CA CYS A 40 -15.38 0.33 -8.14
C CYS A 40 -14.55 0.49 -9.42
N PRO A 41 -13.82 -0.54 -9.85
CA PRO A 41 -13.13 -0.51 -11.14
C PRO A 41 -14.05 -0.21 -12.34
N CYS A 42 -15.37 -0.46 -12.22
CA CYS A 42 -16.33 -0.08 -13.27
C CYS A 42 -16.59 1.43 -13.34
N GLY A 43 -16.07 2.21 -12.40
CA GLY A 43 -16.18 3.67 -12.37
C GLY A 43 -17.19 4.22 -11.37
N ARG A 44 -18.02 3.38 -10.77
CA ARG A 44 -19.03 3.86 -9.81
C ARG A 44 -18.37 4.16 -8.46
N ALA A 45 -18.53 5.40 -7.98
CA ALA A 45 -18.02 5.81 -6.68
C ALA A 45 -18.84 5.18 -5.54
N VAL A 46 -18.19 5.00 -4.39
CA VAL A 46 -18.86 4.60 -3.15
C VAL A 46 -19.69 5.79 -2.64
N GLU A 47 -20.96 5.56 -2.40
CA GLU A 47 -21.86 6.58 -1.83
C GLU A 47 -21.68 6.65 -0.31
N ASP A 48 -21.86 7.84 0.26
CA ASP A 48 -21.72 8.06 1.70
C ASP A 48 -22.66 7.15 2.52
N SER A 49 -23.83 6.86 1.98
CA SER A 49 -24.84 6.02 2.62
C SER A 49 -24.62 4.52 2.38
N GLN A 50 -23.63 4.15 1.56
CA GLN A 50 -23.41 2.76 1.22
C GLN A 50 -22.83 1.98 2.39
N ARG A 51 -23.49 0.89 2.73
CA ARG A 51 -23.04 0.01 3.81
C ARG A 51 -21.89 -0.87 3.34
N PRO A 52 -20.90 -1.16 4.22
CA PRO A 52 -19.85 -2.11 3.90
C PRO A 52 -20.42 -3.50 3.61
N HIS A 53 -19.80 -4.21 2.66
CA HIS A 53 -20.12 -5.60 2.39
C HIS A 53 -19.53 -6.50 3.48
N THR A 54 -18.28 -6.28 3.85
CA THR A 54 -17.61 -6.97 4.95
C THR A 54 -16.54 -6.11 5.57
N CYS A 55 -16.29 -6.32 6.87
CA CYS A 55 -15.24 -5.66 7.64
C CYS A 55 -14.34 -6.69 8.32
N ASP A 56 -14.25 -7.91 7.79
CA ASP A 56 -13.49 -9.00 8.39
C ASP A 56 -12.00 -8.68 8.56
N ARG A 57 -11.46 -7.82 7.69
CA ARG A 57 -10.08 -7.35 7.76
C ARG A 57 -10.02 -5.89 8.23
N ALA A 58 -10.85 -5.53 9.21
CA ALA A 58 -10.84 -4.15 9.70
C ALA A 58 -9.41 -3.68 10.03
N PRO A 59 -9.04 -2.44 9.75
CA PRO A 59 -9.87 -1.33 9.27
C PRO A 59 -10.21 -1.35 7.78
N ILE A 60 -9.71 -2.32 7.03
CA ILE A 60 -10.00 -2.45 5.60
C ILE A 60 -11.47 -2.82 5.41
N VAL A 61 -12.17 -2.02 4.62
CA VAL A 61 -13.60 -2.19 4.36
C VAL A 61 -13.79 -2.64 2.92
N GLU A 62 -14.55 -3.72 2.72
CA GLU A 62 -14.95 -4.16 1.40
C GLU A 62 -16.35 -3.68 1.07
N TYR A 63 -16.53 -3.26 -0.17
CA TYR A 63 -17.82 -2.82 -0.70
C TYR A 63 -18.24 -3.70 -1.86
N LYS A 64 -19.55 -3.86 -2.02
CA LYS A 64 -20.12 -4.50 -3.21
C LYS A 64 -20.69 -3.43 -4.11
N CYS A 65 -20.27 -3.40 -5.36
CA CYS A 65 -20.73 -2.40 -6.32
C CYS A 65 -22.22 -2.61 -6.64
N ARG A 66 -23.00 -1.54 -6.54
CA ARG A 66 -24.42 -1.58 -6.84
C ARG A 66 -24.73 -1.70 -8.33
N SER A 67 -23.75 -1.39 -9.18
CA SER A 67 -23.91 -1.46 -10.64
C SER A 67 -23.46 -2.80 -11.22
N CYS A 68 -22.24 -3.25 -10.91
CA CYS A 68 -21.67 -4.46 -11.51
C CYS A 68 -21.63 -5.66 -10.56
N GLY A 69 -21.92 -5.47 -9.27
CA GLY A 69 -21.96 -6.55 -8.29
C GLY A 69 -20.59 -7.02 -7.80
N LYS A 70 -19.49 -6.45 -8.28
CA LYS A 70 -18.15 -6.85 -7.83
C LYS A 70 -17.85 -6.33 -6.44
N VAL A 71 -17.14 -7.14 -5.66
CA VAL A 71 -16.62 -6.74 -4.35
C VAL A 71 -15.25 -6.11 -4.56
N PHE A 72 -15.01 -4.97 -3.93
CA PHE A 72 -13.76 -4.23 -4.06
C PHE A 72 -13.38 -3.56 -2.75
N ASN A 73 -12.09 -3.22 -2.62
CA ASN A 73 -11.57 -2.50 -1.47
C ASN A 73 -10.49 -1.51 -1.94
N VAL A 74 -9.78 -0.90 -0.98
CA VAL A 74 -8.74 0.10 -1.27
C VAL A 74 -7.63 -0.43 -2.18
N PHE A 75 -7.38 -1.75 -2.17
CA PHE A 75 -6.29 -2.35 -2.94
C PHE A 75 -6.71 -2.84 -4.33
N THR A 76 -8.01 -2.96 -4.58
CA THR A 76 -8.51 -3.43 -5.88
C THR A 76 -8.04 -2.52 -7.01
N GLY A 77 -7.47 -3.09 -8.06
CA GLY A 77 -6.93 -2.33 -9.18
C GLY A 77 -5.57 -1.73 -8.94
N THR A 78 -4.95 -1.97 -7.79
CA THR A 78 -3.58 -1.50 -7.48
C THR A 78 -2.59 -2.66 -7.50
N ILE A 79 -1.31 -2.34 -7.39
CA ILE A 79 -0.26 -3.38 -7.29
C ILE A 79 -0.39 -4.21 -5.99
N TRP A 80 -1.17 -3.73 -5.03
CA TRP A 80 -1.38 -4.40 -3.75
C TRP A 80 -2.61 -5.32 -3.75
N SER A 81 -3.28 -5.42 -4.89
CA SER A 81 -4.43 -6.31 -5.06
C SER A 81 -4.05 -7.74 -4.73
N LYS A 82 -4.94 -8.43 -4.00
CA LYS A 82 -4.74 -9.82 -3.56
C LYS A 82 -3.55 -10.01 -2.61
N SER A 83 -2.95 -8.93 -2.09
CA SER A 83 -1.92 -9.07 -1.07
C SER A 83 -2.58 -9.29 0.29
N HIS A 84 -1.88 -10.04 1.16
CA HIS A 84 -2.32 -10.28 2.53
C HIS A 84 -1.60 -9.39 3.54
N TYR A 85 -0.84 -8.42 3.06
CA TYR A 85 -0.14 -7.47 3.91
C TYR A 85 -1.13 -6.55 4.61
N ASP A 86 -0.85 -6.21 5.86
CA ASP A 86 -1.65 -5.21 6.56
C ASP A 86 -1.29 -3.79 6.08
N CYS A 87 -2.09 -2.82 6.48
CA CYS A 87 -1.92 -1.44 6.02
C CYS A 87 -0.58 -0.85 6.48
N ARG A 88 -0.12 -1.21 7.68
CA ARG A 88 1.19 -0.75 8.18
C ARG A 88 2.33 -1.24 7.30
N THR A 89 2.30 -2.51 6.93
CA THR A 89 3.32 -3.11 6.07
C THR A 89 3.35 -2.44 4.70
N ILE A 90 2.20 -2.26 4.07
CA ILE A 90 2.11 -1.63 2.75
C ILE A 90 2.58 -0.18 2.81
N THR A 91 2.19 0.56 3.85
CA THR A 91 2.63 1.94 4.05
C THR A 91 4.15 2.04 4.14
N LEU A 92 4.77 1.14 4.91
CA LEU A 92 6.22 1.11 5.06
C LEU A 92 6.94 0.68 3.78
N LEU A 93 6.36 -0.22 3.00
CA LEU A 93 6.91 -0.59 1.70
C LEU A 93 6.87 0.59 0.74
N ILE A 94 5.76 1.29 0.65
CA ILE A 94 5.62 2.49 -0.21
C ILE A 94 6.66 3.53 0.19
N ARG A 95 6.78 3.80 1.49
CA ARG A 95 7.78 4.74 2.00
C ARG A 95 9.20 4.32 1.63
N GLY A 96 9.52 3.04 1.84
CA GLY A 96 10.84 2.50 1.52
C GLY A 96 11.16 2.59 0.03
N PHE A 97 10.20 2.28 -0.82
CA PHE A 97 10.37 2.39 -2.27
C PHE A 97 10.60 3.85 -2.68
N ALA A 98 9.79 4.76 -2.14
CA ALA A 98 9.90 6.18 -2.45
C ALA A 98 11.24 6.78 -1.99
N GLN A 99 11.80 6.27 -0.92
CA GLN A 99 13.07 6.74 -0.37
C GLN A 99 14.29 5.99 -0.91
N GLY A 100 14.07 5.00 -1.78
CA GLY A 100 15.16 4.22 -2.36
C GLY A 100 15.82 3.23 -1.41
N VAL A 101 15.11 2.81 -0.36
CA VAL A 101 15.65 1.80 0.56
C VAL A 101 15.80 0.46 -0.15
N PRO A 102 16.95 -0.25 -0.02
CA PRO A 102 17.13 -1.54 -0.68
C PRO A 102 16.07 -2.56 -0.31
N SER A 103 15.64 -3.35 -1.28
CA SER A 103 14.58 -4.36 -1.09
C SER A 103 14.93 -5.39 -0.03
N LEU A 104 16.21 -5.80 0.03
CA LEU A 104 16.66 -6.75 1.05
C LEU A 104 16.54 -6.18 2.45
N HIS A 105 16.87 -4.89 2.61
CA HIS A 105 16.73 -4.20 3.89
C HIS A 105 15.28 -4.14 4.34
N LEU A 106 14.37 -3.77 3.43
CA LEU A 106 12.94 -3.75 3.70
C LEU A 106 12.40 -5.12 4.09
N ALA A 107 12.80 -6.16 3.36
CA ALA A 107 12.38 -7.51 3.64
C ALA A 107 12.79 -7.95 5.05
N LYS A 108 14.03 -7.68 5.43
CA LYS A 108 14.55 -8.03 6.76
C LYS A 108 13.85 -7.23 7.86
N GLU A 109 13.69 -5.93 7.66
CA GLU A 109 13.07 -5.05 8.65
C GLU A 109 11.62 -5.41 8.91
N LEU A 110 10.88 -5.77 7.88
CA LEU A 110 9.45 -6.05 7.96
C LEU A 110 9.13 -7.55 8.11
N GLY A 111 10.15 -8.41 8.08
CA GLY A 111 9.95 -9.86 8.19
C GLY A 111 9.26 -10.45 6.98
N LEU A 112 9.55 -9.95 5.79
CA LEU A 112 8.91 -10.36 4.55
C LEU A 112 9.86 -11.15 3.67
N ASP A 113 9.30 -11.90 2.71
CA ASP A 113 10.05 -12.58 1.69
C ASP A 113 10.69 -11.56 0.73
N TYR A 114 11.99 -11.70 0.49
CA TYR A 114 12.74 -10.80 -0.38
C TYR A 114 12.20 -10.77 -1.80
N GLU A 115 11.91 -11.92 -2.38
CA GLU A 115 11.40 -12.03 -3.75
C GLU A 115 10.06 -11.30 -3.89
N ALA A 116 9.19 -11.45 -2.89
CA ALA A 116 7.89 -10.77 -2.89
C ALA A 116 8.06 -9.25 -2.83
N VAL A 117 8.96 -8.75 -1.98
CA VAL A 117 9.25 -7.31 -1.88
C VAL A 117 9.82 -6.79 -3.20
N LEU A 118 10.76 -7.53 -3.79
CA LEU A 118 11.38 -7.15 -5.06
C LEU A 118 10.35 -7.07 -6.19
N ASN A 119 9.46 -8.05 -6.28
CA ASN A 119 8.39 -8.06 -7.29
C ASN A 119 7.45 -6.86 -7.12
N ARG A 120 7.07 -6.53 -5.90
CA ARG A 120 6.23 -5.35 -5.62
C ARG A 120 6.94 -4.07 -6.01
N ARG A 121 8.24 -3.99 -5.72
CA ARG A 121 9.05 -2.83 -6.10
C ARG A 121 9.10 -2.63 -7.60
N HIS A 122 9.30 -3.71 -8.36
CA HIS A 122 9.32 -3.64 -9.83
C HIS A 122 7.97 -3.13 -10.37
N ARG A 123 6.86 -3.64 -9.83
CA ARG A 123 5.54 -3.20 -10.23
C ARG A 123 5.30 -1.74 -9.89
N TRP A 124 5.74 -1.31 -8.71
CA TRP A 124 5.65 0.09 -8.29
C TRP A 124 6.43 1.00 -9.23
N GLN A 125 7.65 0.59 -9.60
CA GLN A 125 8.50 1.34 -10.52
C GLN A 125 7.88 1.42 -11.92
N GLU A 126 7.32 0.35 -12.42
CA GLU A 126 6.61 0.34 -13.70
C GLU A 126 5.44 1.31 -13.71
N GLN A 127 4.66 1.35 -12.65
CA GLN A 127 3.55 2.30 -12.54
C GLN A 127 4.04 3.74 -12.47
N ALA A 128 5.10 4.00 -11.74
CA ALA A 128 5.68 5.34 -11.64
C ALA A 128 6.18 5.82 -13.00
N LEU A 129 6.85 4.95 -13.76
CA LEU A 129 7.30 5.27 -15.11
C LEU A 129 6.14 5.52 -16.04
N LYS A 130 5.09 4.71 -15.97
CA LYS A 130 3.90 4.90 -16.78
C LYS A 130 3.24 6.23 -16.49
N LYS A 131 3.07 6.59 -15.22
CA LYS A 131 2.51 7.89 -14.83
C LYS A 131 3.35 9.05 -15.35
N SER A 132 4.68 8.95 -15.29
CA SER A 132 5.57 9.97 -15.80
C SER A 132 5.40 10.12 -17.31
N ARG A 133 5.33 9.02 -18.06
CA ARG A 133 5.10 9.06 -19.51
C ARG A 133 3.74 9.66 -19.85
N ASP A 134 2.70 9.25 -19.15
CA ASP A 134 1.34 9.76 -19.37
C ASP A 134 1.28 11.27 -19.08
N ALA A 135 1.98 11.73 -18.06
CA ALA A 135 2.06 13.16 -17.74
C ALA A 135 2.79 13.96 -18.84
N LEU A 136 3.82 13.36 -19.47
CA LEU A 136 4.58 14.00 -20.55
C LEU A 136 3.85 13.95 -21.89
N THR A 137 3.04 12.92 -22.11
CA THR A 137 2.32 12.67 -23.38
C THR A 137 0.83 12.85 -23.23
N GLY A 138 0.37 13.42 -22.13
CA GLY A 138 -1.06 13.65 -21.85
C GLY A 138 -1.72 14.50 -22.92
N PRO A 139 -3.07 14.53 -22.94
CA PRO A 139 -3.78 15.25 -23.99
C PRO A 139 -3.30 16.69 -24.07
N ARG A 140 -2.85 17.05 -25.24
CA ARG A 140 -2.48 18.44 -25.53
C ARG A 140 -3.71 19.09 -26.12
N ASP A 141 -4.19 20.02 -25.38
CA ASP A 141 -5.25 20.89 -25.89
C ASP A 141 -4.69 21.89 -26.89
#